data_8a30f7c119583ad20060cc87b1f1b1b8
#
_entry.id   8a30f7c119583ad20060cc87b1f1b1b8
#
_cell.length_a   1.000
_cell.length_b   1.000
_cell.length_c   1.000
_cell.angle_alpha   90.00
_cell.angle_beta   90.00
_cell.angle_gamma   90.00
#
_symmetry.space_group_name_H-M   'P 1'
#
loop_
_entity.id
_entity.type
_entity.pdbx_description
1 polymer ?
#
loop_
_entity_poly.entity_id
_entity_poly.type
_entity_poly.pdbx_seq_one_letter_code
_entity_poly.pdbx_strand_id
1 'polypeptide(L)'
;MEKRLFDYLYEQLEHNPLARAFGHKRNGQWHYYSTAEMVQMVNEASRGLLELGLKPGDKVATVVYQTSPAWVALDFALLQLGVLNVPMYPTISAREYEYILRESESAYCFVGDGDLYDKVRAAQERLCGSLKEIFSFAETHPHLRTWNDLLRLGRQAAHRQEEVDRIKANIRPDDVMTLVYTSGTTGYPKGVMLTHANVVFNIESIRRLLPFQAGDRVLSFLPVSHIFERAAVYAYTALGGSVTFTGTDNLGGEQGDLKTIRPHFFTTVPRLLEKVYEKIVDKGRELKGLKRALFFWSLRLTEEWYFGYRPKGLNALRWKIADTLVFSKWRQALGGEVKAIITGASACPVRVMRTFNAAGIPVREGYGMTEAAPAISINRMEPQGASLGTVGPLLEGVEVILEPSEEFRPGEGEILVKSPGVMVGYYKQPEKTAEVIRYINGERWLATGDVGAWVEGPQGRKFLKITDRRKELIKTSQGKYVAPAPLEAALKEHFLVEQAMVVGDDLRYVTALIVPSVEGLRNWCERHGIPWTELSEMLHLPEVQRRYEMLLERINAQFARHEQIKRFTLLPHLWEPIKADGSEAELTPTLKLKRRVIMEKYRREIEAMYRQ
;
A
#
# COMPACT_ATOMS: atom_id res chain seq x y z
N MET A 1 31.76 6.32 2.25
CA MET A 1 31.28 5.14 1.50
C MET A 1 29.80 5.32 1.22
N GLU A 2 29.39 5.12 -0.01
CA GLU A 2 27.98 5.13 -0.36
C GLU A 2 27.32 3.88 0.25
N LYS A 3 26.18 4.07 0.94
CA LYS A 3 25.50 3.02 1.71
C LYS A 3 24.79 2.00 0.83
N ARG A 4 24.74 0.75 1.35
CA ARG A 4 23.91 -0.33 0.82
C ARG A 4 22.85 -0.70 1.86
N LEU A 5 21.78 -1.34 1.47
CA LEU A 5 20.65 -1.60 2.37
C LEU A 5 21.01 -2.47 3.57
N PHE A 6 21.85 -3.46 3.37
CA PHE A 6 22.27 -4.34 4.48
C PHE A 6 23.18 -3.63 5.50
N ASP A 7 23.84 -2.53 5.14
CA ASP A 7 24.66 -1.76 6.07
C ASP A 7 23.85 -1.24 7.26
N TYR A 8 22.56 -0.93 7.08
CA TYR A 8 21.70 -0.44 8.16
C TYR A 8 21.51 -1.44 9.32
N LEU A 9 21.48 -2.74 9.02
CA LEU A 9 21.39 -3.76 10.07
C LEU A 9 22.69 -3.82 10.91
N TYR A 10 23.83 -3.70 10.25
CA TYR A 10 25.14 -3.67 10.92
C TYR A 10 25.35 -2.36 11.68
N GLU A 11 24.93 -1.21 11.13
CA GLU A 11 24.93 0.07 11.85
C GLU A 11 24.04 0.00 13.09
N GLN A 12 22.86 -0.64 13.01
CA GLN A 12 22.00 -0.82 14.20
C GLN A 12 22.70 -1.69 15.25
N LEU A 13 23.43 -2.73 14.83
CA LEU A 13 24.19 -3.58 15.75
C LEU A 13 25.31 -2.80 16.44
N GLU A 14 26.00 -1.94 15.71
CA GLU A 14 27.16 -1.19 16.22
C GLU A 14 26.75 -0.02 17.12
N HIS A 15 25.72 0.73 16.71
CA HIS A 15 25.40 2.01 17.35
C HIS A 15 24.20 1.97 18.29
N ASN A 16 23.20 1.13 17.99
CA ASN A 16 21.94 1.03 18.73
C ASN A 16 21.41 -0.40 18.78
N PRO A 17 22.16 -1.38 19.34
CA PRO A 17 21.71 -2.76 19.39
C PRO A 17 20.46 -2.89 20.27
N LEU A 18 19.43 -3.57 19.75
CA LEU A 18 18.18 -3.79 20.43
C LEU A 18 18.05 -5.23 20.91
N ALA A 19 17.60 -5.43 22.14
CA ALA A 19 17.25 -6.77 22.65
C ALA A 19 15.97 -7.33 21.99
N ARG A 20 15.15 -6.46 21.42
CA ARG A 20 13.91 -6.79 20.69
C ARG A 20 13.87 -6.00 19.39
N ALA A 21 14.73 -6.37 18.43
CA ALA A 21 14.82 -5.67 17.15
C ALA A 21 13.68 -6.09 16.19
N PHE A 22 13.43 -7.40 16.10
CA PHE A 22 12.40 -7.94 15.23
C PHE A 22 11.54 -8.96 15.98
N GLY A 23 10.21 -8.87 15.83
CA GLY A 23 9.27 -9.74 16.52
C GLY A 23 8.16 -10.25 15.64
N HIS A 24 7.60 -11.40 16.00
CA HIS A 24 6.39 -11.96 15.40
C HIS A 24 5.65 -12.85 16.40
N LYS A 25 4.39 -13.18 16.09
CA LYS A 25 3.67 -14.21 16.84
C LYS A 25 4.02 -15.61 16.34
N ARG A 26 4.31 -16.50 17.30
CA ARG A 26 4.43 -17.94 17.08
C ARG A 26 3.58 -18.66 18.12
N ASN A 27 2.63 -19.48 17.68
CA ASN A 27 1.69 -20.18 18.57
C ASN A 27 0.96 -19.22 19.57
N GLY A 28 0.55 -18.05 19.07
CA GLY A 28 -0.15 -17.05 19.88
C GLY A 28 0.73 -16.21 20.82
N GLN A 29 2.01 -16.50 20.94
CA GLN A 29 2.96 -15.77 21.78
C GLN A 29 3.92 -14.91 20.94
N TRP A 30 4.31 -13.75 21.49
CA TRP A 30 5.29 -12.87 20.87
C TRP A 30 6.71 -13.39 21.11
N HIS A 31 7.43 -13.62 20.02
CA HIS A 31 8.85 -13.96 20.00
C HIS A 31 9.62 -12.81 19.38
N TYR A 32 10.73 -12.44 20.01
CA TYR A 32 11.60 -11.36 19.56
C TYR A 32 13.02 -11.86 19.34
N TYR A 33 13.67 -11.30 18.35
CA TYR A 33 15.07 -11.47 18.08
C TYR A 33 15.78 -10.15 18.32
N SER A 34 16.93 -10.19 18.97
CA SER A 34 17.85 -9.06 19.11
C SER A 34 18.50 -8.71 17.76
N THR A 35 19.08 -7.54 17.66
CA THR A 35 19.87 -7.16 16.48
C THR A 35 21.03 -8.14 16.23
N ALA A 36 21.68 -8.62 17.29
CA ALA A 36 22.77 -9.58 17.18
C ALA A 36 22.31 -10.94 16.65
N GLU A 37 21.17 -11.46 17.16
CA GLU A 37 20.58 -12.70 16.64
C GLU A 37 20.15 -12.58 15.18
N MET A 38 19.63 -11.41 14.77
CA MET A 38 19.30 -11.16 13.36
C MET A 38 20.55 -11.18 12.48
N VAL A 39 21.64 -10.52 12.88
CA VAL A 39 22.91 -10.54 12.14
C VAL A 39 23.47 -11.96 12.05
N GLN A 40 23.37 -12.74 13.14
CA GLN A 40 23.76 -14.14 13.13
C GLN A 40 22.94 -14.94 12.11
N MET A 41 21.61 -14.83 12.12
CA MET A 41 20.73 -15.51 11.16
C MET A 41 21.04 -15.10 9.72
N VAL A 42 21.30 -13.82 9.46
CA VAL A 42 21.69 -13.31 8.14
C VAL A 42 22.98 -13.98 7.65
N ASN A 43 24.01 -14.07 8.50
CA ASN A 43 25.27 -14.69 8.13
C ASN A 43 25.15 -16.22 7.96
N GLU A 44 24.37 -16.90 8.82
CA GLU A 44 24.07 -18.32 8.66
C GLU A 44 23.33 -18.59 7.35
N ALA A 45 22.29 -17.79 7.05
CA ALA A 45 21.54 -17.90 5.80
C ALA A 45 22.44 -17.65 4.58
N SER A 46 23.32 -16.65 4.63
CA SER A 46 24.25 -16.34 3.53
C SER A 46 25.17 -17.51 3.23
N ARG A 47 25.79 -18.12 4.25
CA ARG A 47 26.61 -19.31 4.08
C ARG A 47 25.82 -20.51 3.52
N GLY A 48 24.57 -20.69 4.01
CA GLY A 48 23.67 -21.72 3.50
C GLY A 48 23.31 -21.51 2.02
N LEU A 49 23.07 -20.27 1.59
CA LEU A 49 22.80 -19.93 0.19
C LEU A 49 24.03 -20.18 -0.70
N LEU A 50 25.25 -19.92 -0.20
CA LEU A 50 26.48 -20.27 -0.92
C LEU A 50 26.65 -21.80 -1.06
N GLU A 51 26.26 -22.59 -0.04
CA GLU A 51 26.25 -24.07 -0.14
C GLU A 51 25.22 -24.57 -1.17
N LEU A 52 24.13 -23.85 -1.39
CA LEU A 52 23.20 -24.14 -2.48
C LEU A 52 23.73 -23.73 -3.85
N GLY A 53 24.94 -23.15 -3.92
CA GLY A 53 25.60 -22.76 -5.16
C GLY A 53 25.15 -21.43 -5.74
N LEU A 54 24.46 -20.59 -4.96
CA LEU A 54 24.05 -19.25 -5.39
C LEU A 54 25.24 -18.30 -5.50
N LYS A 55 25.20 -17.42 -6.48
CA LYS A 55 26.24 -16.43 -6.83
C LYS A 55 25.61 -15.05 -6.99
N PRO A 56 26.40 -13.97 -6.89
CA PRO A 56 25.93 -12.64 -7.25
C PRO A 56 25.25 -12.61 -8.62
N GLY A 57 24.09 -11.97 -8.71
CA GLY A 57 23.25 -11.90 -9.91
C GLY A 57 22.21 -13.02 -10.04
N ASP A 58 22.31 -14.11 -9.28
CA ASP A 58 21.25 -15.12 -9.21
C ASP A 58 19.98 -14.53 -8.57
N LYS A 59 18.84 -15.22 -8.76
CA LYS A 59 17.55 -14.77 -8.26
C LYS A 59 16.94 -15.85 -7.38
N VAL A 60 16.33 -15.39 -6.30
CA VAL A 60 15.54 -16.20 -5.37
C VAL A 60 14.16 -15.58 -5.22
N ALA A 61 13.12 -16.36 -5.50
CA ALA A 61 11.76 -15.93 -5.31
C ALA A 61 11.31 -16.09 -3.85
N THR A 62 10.48 -15.17 -3.38
CA THR A 62 9.86 -15.27 -2.05
C THR A 62 8.36 -15.00 -2.15
N VAL A 63 7.55 -15.76 -1.41
CA VAL A 63 6.10 -15.54 -1.34
C VAL A 63 5.57 -15.88 0.03
N VAL A 64 4.96 -14.90 0.70
CA VAL A 64 4.41 -15.03 2.06
C VAL A 64 3.09 -14.26 2.19
N TYR A 65 2.14 -14.78 2.96
CA TYR A 65 0.95 -14.02 3.37
C TYR A 65 1.29 -13.00 4.45
N GLN A 66 2.14 -13.40 5.38
CA GLN A 66 2.57 -12.56 6.50
C GLN A 66 4.10 -12.55 6.58
N THR A 67 4.67 -11.37 6.76
CA THR A 67 6.10 -11.19 6.96
C THR A 67 6.53 -11.72 8.33
N SER A 68 7.78 -12.19 8.40
CA SER A 68 8.40 -12.68 9.64
C SER A 68 9.86 -12.25 9.72
N PRO A 69 10.49 -12.31 10.90
CA PRO A 69 11.93 -12.09 11.03
C PRO A 69 12.78 -13.01 10.14
N ALA A 70 12.32 -14.24 9.88
CA ALA A 70 12.99 -15.17 8.97
C ALA A 70 13.01 -14.66 7.52
N TRP A 71 11.89 -14.10 7.04
CA TRP A 71 11.85 -13.47 5.71
C TRP A 71 12.81 -12.29 5.62
N VAL A 72 12.85 -11.43 6.65
CA VAL A 72 13.76 -10.28 6.71
C VAL A 72 15.21 -10.72 6.74
N ALA A 73 15.55 -11.75 7.52
CA ALA A 73 16.90 -12.30 7.58
C ALA A 73 17.33 -12.89 6.22
N LEU A 74 16.43 -13.60 5.52
CA LEU A 74 16.68 -14.07 4.16
C LEU A 74 16.93 -12.90 3.20
N ASP A 75 16.10 -11.86 3.27
CA ASP A 75 16.23 -10.70 2.40
C ASP A 75 17.57 -9.99 2.59
N PHE A 76 18.00 -9.75 3.84
CA PHE A 76 19.33 -9.20 4.12
C PHE A 76 20.48 -10.15 3.69
N ALA A 77 20.28 -11.47 3.80
CA ALA A 77 21.27 -12.45 3.33
C ALA A 77 21.44 -12.41 1.81
N LEU A 78 20.33 -12.31 1.07
CA LEU A 78 20.36 -12.15 -0.38
C LEU A 78 21.05 -10.84 -0.79
N LEU A 79 20.70 -9.73 -0.12
CA LEU A 79 21.28 -8.42 -0.36
C LEU A 79 22.81 -8.41 -0.19
N GLN A 80 23.33 -8.99 0.90
CA GLN A 80 24.80 -9.00 1.13
C GLN A 80 25.56 -9.99 0.26
N LEU A 81 24.86 -10.92 -0.42
CA LEU A 81 25.42 -11.82 -1.41
C LEU A 81 25.26 -11.32 -2.87
N GLY A 82 24.60 -10.19 -3.09
CA GLY A 82 24.28 -9.71 -4.43
C GLY A 82 23.32 -10.62 -5.19
N VAL A 83 22.54 -11.42 -4.49
CA VAL A 83 21.48 -12.26 -5.03
C VAL A 83 20.17 -11.46 -5.01
N LEU A 84 19.47 -11.42 -6.15
CA LEU A 84 18.25 -10.62 -6.28
C LEU A 84 17.07 -11.33 -5.63
N ASN A 85 16.42 -10.68 -4.68
CA ASN A 85 15.12 -11.13 -4.19
C ASN A 85 14.02 -10.79 -5.20
N VAL A 86 13.17 -11.78 -5.51
CA VAL A 86 11.97 -11.65 -6.37
C VAL A 86 10.74 -11.89 -5.51
N PRO A 87 10.26 -10.88 -4.77
CA PRO A 87 9.11 -11.04 -3.91
C PRO A 87 7.82 -11.07 -4.74
N MET A 88 7.04 -12.14 -4.58
CA MET A 88 5.77 -12.33 -5.26
C MET A 88 4.60 -12.13 -4.31
N TYR A 89 3.49 -11.61 -4.83
CA TYR A 89 2.26 -11.51 -4.05
C TYR A 89 1.62 -12.89 -3.84
N PRO A 90 1.12 -13.21 -2.64
CA PRO A 90 0.47 -14.50 -2.36
C PRO A 90 -0.87 -14.66 -3.07
N THR A 91 -1.42 -13.57 -3.62
CA THR A 91 -2.78 -13.50 -4.19
C THR A 91 -2.80 -13.48 -5.72
N ILE A 92 -1.64 -13.65 -6.38
CA ILE A 92 -1.57 -13.73 -7.84
C ILE A 92 -2.03 -15.10 -8.35
N SER A 93 -2.40 -15.16 -9.63
CA SER A 93 -2.84 -16.38 -10.27
C SER A 93 -1.69 -17.38 -10.51
N ALA A 94 -2.01 -18.66 -10.67
CA ALA A 94 -1.03 -19.69 -11.01
C ALA A 94 -0.26 -19.36 -12.31
N ARG A 95 -0.91 -18.71 -13.28
CA ARG A 95 -0.28 -18.25 -14.52
C ARG A 95 0.73 -17.13 -14.29
N GLU A 96 0.45 -16.22 -13.35
CA GLU A 96 1.39 -15.15 -12.99
C GLU A 96 2.58 -15.71 -12.22
N TYR A 97 2.39 -16.70 -11.32
CA TYR A 97 3.51 -17.41 -10.68
C TYR A 97 4.43 -18.04 -11.70
N GLU A 98 3.87 -18.80 -12.65
CA GLU A 98 4.64 -19.43 -13.73
C GLU A 98 5.42 -18.39 -14.55
N TYR A 99 4.77 -17.29 -14.93
CA TYR A 99 5.38 -16.22 -15.70
C TYR A 99 6.54 -15.58 -14.96
N ILE A 100 6.34 -15.15 -13.69
CA ILE A 100 7.37 -14.47 -12.89
C ILE A 100 8.56 -15.38 -12.65
N LEU A 101 8.33 -16.64 -12.27
CA LEU A 101 9.41 -17.59 -12.01
C LEU A 101 10.22 -17.90 -13.28
N ARG A 102 9.55 -17.99 -14.45
CA ARG A 102 10.19 -18.19 -15.75
C ARG A 102 11.00 -16.97 -16.18
N GLU A 103 10.40 -15.79 -16.17
CA GLU A 103 11.05 -14.56 -16.62
C GLU A 103 12.24 -14.19 -15.73
N SER A 104 12.07 -14.28 -14.41
CA SER A 104 13.14 -13.98 -13.45
C SER A 104 14.24 -15.03 -13.43
N GLU A 105 13.99 -16.26 -13.91
CA GLU A 105 14.94 -17.39 -13.81
C GLU A 105 15.33 -17.68 -12.35
N SER A 106 14.34 -17.57 -11.43
CA SER A 106 14.58 -17.82 -10.01
C SER A 106 15.00 -19.27 -9.77
N ALA A 107 16.19 -19.47 -9.17
CA ALA A 107 16.73 -20.80 -8.93
C ALA A 107 16.08 -21.51 -7.73
N TYR A 108 15.63 -20.75 -6.75
CA TYR A 108 14.98 -21.22 -5.54
C TYR A 108 13.75 -20.34 -5.23
N CYS A 109 12.79 -20.92 -4.50
CA CYS A 109 11.64 -20.18 -3.99
C CYS A 109 11.44 -20.49 -2.50
N PHE A 110 11.26 -19.45 -1.69
CA PHE A 110 10.89 -19.57 -0.27
C PHE A 110 9.42 -19.22 -0.09
N VAL A 111 8.64 -20.16 0.43
CA VAL A 111 7.21 -20.03 0.61
C VAL A 111 6.83 -19.93 2.09
N GLY A 112 5.80 -19.14 2.38
CA GLY A 112 5.13 -19.13 3.68
C GLY A 112 4.15 -20.29 3.86
N ASP A 113 3.28 -20.14 4.86
CA ASP A 113 2.23 -21.10 5.18
C ASP A 113 1.06 -21.12 4.18
N GLY A 114 0.18 -22.10 4.37
CA GLY A 114 -1.07 -22.26 3.64
C GLY A 114 -0.88 -22.93 2.28
N ASP A 115 -1.61 -22.45 1.30
CA ASP A 115 -1.66 -22.99 -0.07
C ASP A 115 -0.51 -22.53 -0.98
N LEU A 116 0.44 -21.76 -0.46
CA LEU A 116 1.51 -21.13 -1.26
C LEU A 116 2.45 -22.17 -1.87
N TYR A 117 2.73 -23.24 -1.13
CA TYR A 117 3.53 -24.34 -1.67
C TYR A 117 2.89 -24.97 -2.89
N ASP A 118 1.60 -25.31 -2.80
CA ASP A 118 0.89 -25.96 -3.90
C ASP A 118 0.83 -25.07 -5.15
N LYS A 119 0.62 -23.77 -4.97
CA LYS A 119 0.63 -22.78 -6.05
C LYS A 119 2.00 -22.71 -6.76
N VAL A 120 3.07 -22.62 -5.98
CA VAL A 120 4.43 -22.52 -6.54
C VAL A 120 4.86 -23.86 -7.16
N ARG A 121 4.50 -25.01 -6.57
CA ARG A 121 4.77 -26.33 -7.10
C ARG A 121 4.07 -26.55 -8.44
N ALA A 122 2.80 -26.18 -8.54
CA ALA A 122 2.07 -26.26 -9.81
C ALA A 122 2.74 -25.43 -10.92
N ALA A 123 3.36 -24.30 -10.58
CA ALA A 123 4.16 -23.53 -11.51
C ALA A 123 5.51 -24.23 -11.81
N GLN A 124 6.20 -24.78 -10.81
CA GLN A 124 7.48 -25.50 -10.95
C GLN A 124 7.37 -26.66 -11.94
N GLU A 125 6.31 -27.44 -11.88
CA GLU A 125 6.08 -28.58 -12.78
C GLU A 125 6.06 -28.18 -14.28
N ARG A 126 5.68 -26.91 -14.56
CA ARG A 126 5.64 -26.35 -15.92
C ARG A 126 6.94 -25.65 -16.34
N LEU A 127 7.89 -25.47 -15.42
CA LEU A 127 9.13 -24.71 -15.63
C LEU A 127 10.31 -25.56 -16.12
N CYS A 128 10.11 -26.85 -16.37
CA CYS A 128 11.13 -27.76 -16.92
C CYS A 128 12.49 -27.72 -16.18
N GLY A 129 12.47 -27.56 -14.84
CA GLY A 129 13.66 -27.65 -13.98
C GLY A 129 14.44 -26.34 -13.75
N SER A 130 13.98 -25.20 -14.22
CA SER A 130 14.63 -23.92 -13.93
C SER A 130 14.56 -23.54 -12.43
N LEU A 131 13.43 -23.82 -11.76
CA LEU A 131 13.28 -23.72 -10.31
C LEU A 131 13.74 -25.03 -9.68
N LYS A 132 14.92 -25.03 -9.06
CA LYS A 132 15.58 -26.21 -8.51
C LYS A 132 14.87 -26.78 -7.29
N GLU A 133 14.49 -25.92 -6.34
CA GLU A 133 13.91 -26.36 -5.07
C GLU A 133 13.02 -25.27 -4.45
N ILE A 134 12.02 -25.71 -3.68
CA ILE A 134 11.14 -24.84 -2.89
C ILE A 134 11.44 -25.09 -1.41
N PHE A 135 11.73 -24.00 -0.67
CA PHE A 135 11.92 -24.00 0.77
C PHE A 135 10.67 -23.44 1.47
N SER A 136 10.39 -23.90 2.69
CA SER A 136 9.33 -23.34 3.52
C SER A 136 9.91 -22.52 4.68
N PHE A 137 9.31 -21.36 4.95
CA PHE A 137 9.56 -20.63 6.21
C PHE A 137 8.93 -21.32 7.44
N ALA A 138 7.95 -22.19 7.22
CA ALA A 138 7.23 -22.91 8.25
C ALA A 138 7.53 -24.41 8.19
N GLU A 139 7.34 -25.08 9.32
CA GLU A 139 7.55 -26.53 9.45
C GLU A 139 6.28 -27.35 9.11
N THR A 140 5.34 -26.75 8.35
CA THR A 140 4.03 -27.35 8.04
C THR A 140 4.06 -28.41 6.93
N HIS A 141 5.14 -28.43 6.14
CA HIS A 141 5.31 -29.38 5.02
C HIS A 141 6.45 -30.35 5.31
N PRO A 142 6.18 -31.58 5.76
CA PRO A 142 7.22 -32.52 6.23
C PRO A 142 8.22 -32.98 5.15
N HIS A 143 7.93 -32.74 3.88
CA HIS A 143 8.79 -33.13 2.75
C HIS A 143 9.62 -31.98 2.18
N LEU A 144 9.45 -30.76 2.70
CA LEU A 144 10.20 -29.59 2.23
C LEU A 144 11.38 -29.32 3.16
N ARG A 145 12.46 -28.87 2.55
CA ARG A 145 13.50 -28.19 3.32
C ARG A 145 12.96 -26.87 3.84
N THR A 146 13.31 -26.58 5.07
CA THR A 146 12.80 -25.42 5.79
C THR A 146 13.85 -24.31 5.91
N TRP A 147 13.42 -23.15 6.35
CA TRP A 147 14.30 -22.08 6.80
C TRP A 147 15.37 -22.59 7.80
N ASN A 148 14.97 -23.43 8.75
CA ASN A 148 15.88 -24.01 9.74
C ASN A 148 16.93 -24.94 9.10
N ASP A 149 16.60 -25.63 8.01
CA ASP A 149 17.56 -26.44 7.25
C ASP A 149 18.58 -25.56 6.54
N LEU A 150 18.17 -24.42 5.98
CA LEU A 150 19.11 -23.45 5.41
C LEU A 150 20.09 -22.91 6.47
N LEU A 151 19.59 -22.53 7.64
CA LEU A 151 20.44 -22.06 8.74
C LEU A 151 21.40 -23.17 9.22
N ARG A 152 20.92 -24.42 9.28
CA ARG A 152 21.77 -25.57 9.63
C ARG A 152 22.91 -25.76 8.63
N LEU A 153 22.64 -25.70 7.32
CA LEU A 153 23.66 -25.69 6.29
C LEU A 153 24.70 -24.59 6.51
N GLY A 154 24.21 -23.37 6.78
CA GLY A 154 25.11 -22.25 7.01
C GLY A 154 25.93 -22.35 8.28
N ARG A 155 25.42 -23.00 9.34
CA ARG A 155 26.21 -23.34 10.54
C ARG A 155 27.30 -24.36 10.24
N GLN A 156 26.98 -25.38 9.46
CA GLN A 156 27.98 -26.40 9.02
C GLN A 156 29.05 -25.80 8.10
N ALA A 157 28.68 -24.77 7.33
CA ALA A 157 29.57 -24.05 6.41
C ALA A 157 30.23 -22.81 7.06
N ALA A 158 30.53 -22.83 8.36
CA ALA A 158 31.14 -21.70 9.06
C ALA A 158 32.46 -21.21 8.42
N HIS A 159 33.20 -22.09 7.80
CA HIS A 159 34.43 -21.80 7.06
C HIS A 159 34.25 -20.87 5.86
N ARG A 160 33.02 -20.72 5.36
CA ARG A 160 32.71 -19.81 4.24
C ARG A 160 32.40 -18.36 4.65
N GLN A 161 32.55 -18.00 5.93
CA GLN A 161 32.27 -16.62 6.36
C GLN A 161 33.17 -15.59 5.64
N GLU A 162 34.46 -15.91 5.45
CA GLU A 162 35.38 -15.04 4.70
C GLU A 162 34.92 -14.81 3.26
N GLU A 163 34.32 -15.82 2.63
CA GLU A 163 33.74 -15.69 1.29
C GLU A 163 32.52 -14.75 1.29
N VAL A 164 31.62 -14.89 2.28
CA VAL A 164 30.49 -13.96 2.48
C VAL A 164 30.99 -12.52 2.64
N ASP A 165 32.00 -12.30 3.49
CA ASP A 165 32.54 -10.97 3.77
C ASP A 165 33.23 -10.38 2.53
N ARG A 166 33.92 -11.20 1.73
CA ARG A 166 34.52 -10.78 0.46
C ARG A 166 33.45 -10.38 -0.56
N ILE A 167 32.37 -11.16 -0.71
CA ILE A 167 31.28 -10.85 -1.62
C ILE A 167 30.61 -9.54 -1.17
N LYS A 168 30.24 -9.44 0.12
CA LYS A 168 29.64 -8.26 0.74
C LYS A 168 30.45 -6.99 0.51
N ALA A 169 31.79 -7.08 0.60
CA ALA A 169 32.68 -5.94 0.37
C ALA A 169 32.69 -5.46 -1.09
N ASN A 170 32.37 -6.32 -2.05
CA ASN A 170 32.34 -6.00 -3.48
C ASN A 170 30.98 -5.51 -3.98
N ILE A 171 29.90 -5.60 -3.18
CA ILE A 171 28.59 -5.08 -3.57
C ILE A 171 28.63 -3.56 -3.63
N ARG A 172 28.16 -3.01 -4.75
CA ARG A 172 28.10 -1.56 -4.99
C ARG A 172 26.69 -1.02 -4.76
N PRO A 173 26.54 0.26 -4.42
CA PRO A 173 25.24 0.92 -4.31
C PRO A 173 24.37 0.81 -5.57
N ASP A 174 24.98 0.84 -6.76
CA ASP A 174 24.30 0.75 -8.05
C ASP A 174 23.96 -0.67 -8.50
N ASP A 175 24.37 -1.70 -7.74
CA ASP A 175 24.01 -3.07 -8.07
C ASP A 175 22.50 -3.29 -7.86
N VAL A 176 21.87 -3.96 -8.83
CA VAL A 176 20.45 -4.32 -8.75
C VAL A 176 20.24 -5.32 -7.61
N MET A 177 19.33 -4.99 -6.70
CA MET A 177 19.10 -5.79 -5.49
C MET A 177 17.80 -6.59 -5.53
N THR A 178 16.87 -6.24 -6.42
CA THR A 178 15.56 -6.88 -6.48
C THR A 178 14.87 -6.68 -7.83
N LEU A 179 13.98 -7.61 -8.14
CA LEU A 179 12.98 -7.48 -9.19
C LEU A 179 11.59 -7.43 -8.53
N VAL A 180 10.95 -6.28 -8.53
CA VAL A 180 9.58 -6.14 -7.99
C VAL A 180 8.59 -6.15 -9.14
N TYR A 181 7.79 -7.21 -9.22
CA TYR A 181 6.81 -7.36 -10.29
C TYR A 181 5.55 -6.55 -10.01
N THR A 182 5.22 -5.64 -10.93
CA THR A 182 4.02 -4.80 -10.87
C THR A 182 3.02 -5.24 -11.92
N SER A 183 1.74 -5.30 -11.56
CA SER A 183 0.65 -5.58 -12.51
C SER A 183 0.49 -4.39 -13.46
N GLY A 184 0.84 -4.60 -14.73
CA GLY A 184 0.52 -3.63 -15.79
C GLY A 184 -0.97 -3.63 -16.12
N THR A 185 -1.51 -2.51 -16.58
CA THR A 185 -2.91 -2.40 -17.06
C THR A 185 -3.18 -3.19 -18.33
N THR A 186 -2.15 -3.68 -19.02
CA THR A 186 -2.23 -4.21 -20.40
C THR A 186 -1.58 -5.57 -20.60
N GLY A 187 -1.39 -6.41 -19.57
CA GLY A 187 -0.78 -7.72 -19.79
C GLY A 187 -0.06 -8.32 -18.59
N TYR A 188 1.00 -9.08 -18.87
CA TYR A 188 1.83 -9.71 -17.84
C TYR A 188 2.53 -8.70 -16.94
N PRO A 189 2.80 -9.06 -15.67
CA PRO A 189 3.55 -8.21 -14.74
C PRO A 189 4.94 -7.84 -15.28
N LYS A 190 5.42 -6.64 -14.93
CA LYS A 190 6.74 -6.15 -15.31
C LYS A 190 7.68 -6.15 -14.10
N GLY A 191 8.86 -6.73 -14.24
CA GLY A 191 9.87 -6.77 -13.19
C GLY A 191 10.64 -5.45 -13.09
N VAL A 192 10.32 -4.62 -12.14
CA VAL A 192 11.03 -3.35 -11.88
C VAL A 192 12.38 -3.65 -11.24
N MET A 193 13.47 -3.22 -11.88
CA MET A 193 14.84 -3.34 -11.38
C MET A 193 15.18 -2.17 -10.46
N LEU A 194 15.39 -2.45 -9.17
CA LEU A 194 15.82 -1.45 -8.19
C LEU A 194 17.22 -1.76 -7.67
N THR A 195 18.04 -0.72 -7.49
CA THR A 195 19.36 -0.80 -6.89
C THR A 195 19.32 -0.49 -5.39
N HIS A 196 20.40 -0.80 -4.68
CA HIS A 196 20.58 -0.35 -3.30
C HIS A 196 20.45 1.18 -3.21
N ALA A 197 21.11 1.93 -4.10
CA ALA A 197 21.11 3.39 -4.10
C ALA A 197 19.71 3.97 -4.27
N ASN A 198 18.85 3.38 -5.12
CA ASN A 198 17.48 3.86 -5.31
C ASN A 198 16.69 3.86 -3.98
N VAL A 199 16.78 2.76 -3.23
CA VAL A 199 16.03 2.62 -1.97
C VAL A 199 16.71 3.37 -0.83
N VAL A 200 18.03 3.37 -0.75
CA VAL A 200 18.80 4.17 0.23
C VAL A 200 18.46 5.65 0.12
N PHE A 201 18.37 6.21 -1.11
CA PHE A 201 17.95 7.59 -1.31
C PHE A 201 16.59 7.87 -0.63
N ASN A 202 15.62 7.00 -0.82
CA ASN A 202 14.31 7.15 -0.19
C ASN A 202 14.37 7.08 1.34
N ILE A 203 15.13 6.12 1.89
CA ILE A 203 15.32 5.96 3.34
C ILE A 203 15.94 7.22 3.94
N GLU A 204 17.03 7.72 3.37
CA GLU A 204 17.72 8.90 3.90
C GLU A 204 16.88 10.18 3.78
N SER A 205 16.04 10.28 2.74
CA SER A 205 15.09 11.39 2.58
C SER A 205 13.98 11.35 3.65
N ILE A 206 13.43 10.16 3.94
CA ILE A 206 12.30 10.00 4.87
C ILE A 206 12.78 10.06 6.33
N ARG A 207 13.95 9.54 6.64
CA ARG A 207 14.50 9.47 8.00
C ARG A 207 14.57 10.83 8.68
N ARG A 208 14.75 11.93 7.93
CA ARG A 208 14.78 13.31 8.44
C ARG A 208 13.39 13.89 8.71
N LEU A 209 12.34 13.23 8.27
CA LEU A 209 10.97 13.75 8.27
C LEU A 209 10.11 13.20 9.40
N LEU A 210 10.52 12.08 9.99
CA LEU A 210 9.76 11.41 11.03
C LEU A 210 10.32 11.72 12.42
N PRO A 211 9.48 11.93 13.44
CA PRO A 211 9.90 12.15 14.83
C PRO A 211 10.30 10.83 15.51
N PHE A 212 11.16 10.06 14.84
CA PHE A 212 11.56 8.72 15.24
C PHE A 212 12.72 8.74 16.23
N GLN A 213 12.68 7.86 17.22
CA GLN A 213 13.74 7.65 18.20
C GLN A 213 14.15 6.18 18.21
N ALA A 214 15.43 5.91 18.47
CA ALA A 214 15.91 4.53 18.61
C ALA A 214 15.11 3.79 19.70
N GLY A 215 14.71 2.54 19.39
CA GLY A 215 13.83 1.74 20.23
C GLY A 215 12.32 2.01 20.05
N ASP A 216 11.92 2.92 19.18
CA ASP A 216 10.50 3.10 18.86
C ASP A 216 9.89 1.80 18.30
N ARG A 217 8.70 1.49 18.80
CA ARG A 217 7.96 0.29 18.38
C ARG A 217 7.22 0.53 17.07
N VAL A 218 7.41 -0.38 16.16
CA VAL A 218 6.76 -0.39 14.84
C VAL A 218 5.91 -1.64 14.70
N LEU A 219 4.73 -1.50 14.15
CA LEU A 219 3.90 -2.63 13.73
C LEU A 219 3.86 -2.70 12.20
N SER A 220 4.37 -3.80 11.64
CA SER A 220 4.39 -4.06 10.21
C SER A 220 3.40 -5.18 9.87
N PHE A 221 2.47 -4.90 8.97
CA PHE A 221 1.39 -5.83 8.58
C PHE A 221 1.04 -5.77 7.09
N LEU A 222 1.62 -4.84 6.34
CA LEU A 222 1.44 -4.80 4.89
C LEU A 222 2.38 -5.83 4.22
N PRO A 223 2.05 -6.29 3.01
CA PRO A 223 2.89 -7.23 2.28
C PRO A 223 4.25 -6.63 1.91
N VAL A 224 5.35 -7.25 2.31
CA VAL A 224 6.72 -6.85 1.92
C VAL A 224 7.06 -7.19 0.46
N SER A 225 6.20 -7.92 -0.22
CA SER A 225 6.24 -8.05 -1.68
C SER A 225 5.97 -6.71 -2.38
N HIS A 226 5.34 -5.76 -1.70
CA HIS A 226 5.23 -4.38 -2.15
C HIS A 226 6.41 -3.56 -1.64
N ILE A 227 7.06 -2.79 -2.54
CA ILE A 227 8.25 -2.00 -2.19
C ILE A 227 7.97 -0.96 -1.10
N PHE A 228 6.74 -0.46 -0.96
CA PHE A 228 6.35 0.49 0.08
C PHE A 228 6.62 -0.05 1.49
N GLU A 229 6.10 -1.24 1.81
CA GLU A 229 6.33 -1.85 3.13
C GLU A 229 7.76 -2.34 3.30
N ARG A 230 8.35 -2.91 2.24
CA ARG A 230 9.73 -3.39 2.29
C ARG A 230 10.72 -2.23 2.54
N ALA A 231 10.56 -1.10 1.85
CA ALA A 231 11.36 0.10 2.09
C ALA A 231 11.11 0.69 3.48
N ALA A 232 9.86 0.61 3.99
CA ALA A 232 9.54 1.01 5.35
C ALA A 232 10.27 0.15 6.40
N VAL A 233 10.34 -1.18 6.22
CA VAL A 233 11.11 -2.08 7.11
C VAL A 233 12.59 -1.71 7.13
N TYR A 234 13.19 -1.42 5.98
CA TYR A 234 14.57 -0.94 5.92
C TYR A 234 14.74 0.43 6.62
N ALA A 235 13.80 1.36 6.39
CA ALA A 235 13.83 2.67 7.03
C ALA A 235 13.71 2.55 8.57
N TYR A 236 12.82 1.70 9.07
CA TYR A 236 12.70 1.43 10.51
C TYR A 236 13.97 0.80 11.09
N THR A 237 14.61 -0.10 10.36
CA THR A 237 15.91 -0.67 10.75
C THR A 237 16.99 0.42 10.81
N ALA A 238 17.07 1.29 9.78
CA ALA A 238 18.00 2.40 9.70
C ALA A 238 17.80 3.44 10.82
N LEU A 239 16.57 3.57 11.32
CA LEU A 239 16.20 4.47 12.41
C LEU A 239 16.40 3.85 13.81
N GLY A 240 16.82 2.58 13.89
CA GLY A 240 16.97 1.86 15.16
C GLY A 240 15.64 1.44 15.77
N GLY A 241 14.63 1.15 14.96
CA GLY A 241 13.30 0.74 15.40
C GLY A 241 13.18 -0.73 15.78
N SER A 242 12.25 -1.03 16.68
CA SER A 242 11.80 -2.39 17.03
C SER A 242 10.61 -2.75 16.15
N VAL A 243 10.79 -3.61 15.16
CA VAL A 243 9.76 -3.97 14.17
C VAL A 243 9.06 -5.26 14.56
N THR A 244 7.75 -5.19 14.75
CA THR A 244 6.92 -6.36 15.06
C THR A 244 6.00 -6.66 13.89
N PHE A 245 6.03 -7.91 13.40
CA PHE A 245 5.22 -8.37 12.27
C PHE A 245 3.94 -9.04 12.72
N THR A 246 2.84 -8.72 12.03
CA THR A 246 1.52 -9.32 12.25
C THR A 246 0.70 -9.39 10.97
N GLY A 247 -0.43 -10.11 11.00
CA GLY A 247 -1.44 -10.10 9.94
C GLY A 247 -2.48 -9.00 10.13
N THR A 248 -3.15 -8.61 9.05
CA THR A 248 -4.21 -7.60 9.09
C THR A 248 -5.43 -8.01 9.92
N ASP A 249 -5.67 -9.31 10.05
CA ASP A 249 -6.85 -9.86 10.75
C ASP A 249 -6.80 -9.68 12.28
N ASN A 250 -5.60 -9.50 12.84
CA ASN A 250 -5.36 -9.40 14.27
C ASN A 250 -5.17 -7.97 14.78
N LEU A 251 -5.30 -6.96 13.95
CA LEU A 251 -4.97 -5.57 14.32
C LEU A 251 -5.91 -4.98 15.37
N GLY A 252 -7.20 -5.24 15.27
CA GLY A 252 -8.25 -4.58 16.05
C GLY A 252 -8.83 -5.44 17.18
N GLY A 253 -9.66 -4.82 18.04
CA GLY A 253 -10.32 -5.49 19.16
C GLY A 253 -9.61 -5.29 20.50
N GLU A 254 -10.15 -5.89 21.57
CA GLU A 254 -9.58 -5.72 22.91
C GLU A 254 -8.23 -6.41 23.07
N GLN A 255 -8.03 -7.52 22.40
CA GLN A 255 -6.77 -8.28 22.36
C GLN A 255 -6.00 -8.05 21.05
N GLY A 256 -6.37 -7.01 20.28
CA GLY A 256 -5.73 -6.70 19.01
C GLY A 256 -4.27 -6.26 19.16
N ASP A 257 -3.50 -6.52 18.12
CA ASP A 257 -2.05 -6.28 18.13
C ASP A 257 -1.69 -4.80 18.26
N LEU A 258 -2.53 -3.88 17.77
CA LEU A 258 -2.36 -2.45 18.01
C LEU A 258 -2.38 -2.10 19.50
N LYS A 259 -3.27 -2.70 20.29
CA LYS A 259 -3.32 -2.47 21.74
C LYS A 259 -2.21 -3.19 22.50
N THR A 260 -1.82 -4.37 22.03
CA THR A 260 -0.81 -5.20 22.70
C THR A 260 0.60 -4.64 22.50
N ILE A 261 0.94 -4.26 21.26
CA ILE A 261 2.26 -3.74 20.88
C ILE A 261 2.39 -2.26 21.20
N ARG A 262 1.27 -1.50 21.13
CA ARG A 262 1.23 -0.04 21.32
C ARG A 262 2.26 0.66 20.43
N PRO A 263 2.12 0.53 19.08
CA PRO A 263 3.13 1.03 18.16
C PRO A 263 3.20 2.55 18.18
N HIS A 264 4.43 3.07 18.00
CA HIS A 264 4.68 4.48 17.74
C HIS A 264 4.49 4.82 16.26
N PHE A 265 4.84 3.87 15.38
CA PHE A 265 4.75 4.02 13.92
C PHE A 265 4.18 2.78 13.26
N PHE A 266 3.47 2.98 12.17
CA PHE A 266 3.14 1.95 11.21
C PHE A 266 2.79 2.57 9.86
N THR A 267 3.03 1.80 8.81
CA THR A 267 2.56 2.08 7.45
C THR A 267 1.21 1.44 7.24
N THR A 268 0.38 2.07 6.41
CA THR A 268 -0.96 1.56 6.10
C THR A 268 -1.42 1.98 4.71
N VAL A 269 -2.55 1.46 4.29
CA VAL A 269 -3.26 1.89 3.07
C VAL A 269 -4.57 2.58 3.45
N PRO A 270 -5.07 3.51 2.62
CA PRO A 270 -6.29 4.27 2.90
C PRO A 270 -7.49 3.40 3.28
N ARG A 271 -7.67 2.26 2.62
CA ARG A 271 -8.78 1.34 2.88
C ARG A 271 -8.84 0.83 4.33
N LEU A 272 -7.70 0.61 4.96
CA LEU A 272 -7.68 0.22 6.37
C LEU A 272 -8.10 1.38 7.28
N LEU A 273 -7.66 2.59 6.99
CA LEU A 273 -8.09 3.80 7.72
C LEU A 273 -9.59 4.04 7.57
N GLU A 274 -10.14 3.83 6.37
CA GLU A 274 -11.59 3.89 6.12
C GLU A 274 -12.34 2.88 7.01
N LYS A 275 -11.92 1.62 7.01
CA LYS A 275 -12.52 0.58 7.87
C LYS A 275 -12.44 0.90 9.36
N VAL A 276 -11.32 1.47 9.82
CA VAL A 276 -11.18 1.91 11.21
C VAL A 276 -12.13 3.07 11.51
N TYR A 277 -12.24 4.02 10.59
CA TYR A 277 -13.19 5.14 10.70
C TYR A 277 -14.64 4.64 10.77
N GLU A 278 -15.04 3.74 9.88
CA GLU A 278 -16.36 3.12 9.86
C GLU A 278 -16.68 2.44 11.19
N LYS A 279 -15.79 1.59 11.71
CA LYS A 279 -15.94 0.94 13.02
C LYS A 279 -16.06 1.94 14.18
N ILE A 280 -15.35 3.07 14.13
CA ILE A 280 -15.48 4.14 15.13
C ILE A 280 -16.88 4.74 15.06
N VAL A 281 -17.37 5.05 13.86
CA VAL A 281 -18.71 5.65 13.66
C VAL A 281 -19.82 4.69 14.09
N ASP A 282 -19.70 3.40 13.77
CA ASP A 282 -20.69 2.38 14.13
C ASP A 282 -20.78 2.18 15.63
N LYS A 283 -19.64 2.11 16.33
CA LYS A 283 -19.63 2.15 17.80
C LYS A 283 -20.33 3.41 18.36
N GLY A 284 -20.14 4.55 17.69
CA GLY A 284 -20.85 5.76 18.04
C GLY A 284 -22.37 5.67 17.86
N ARG A 285 -22.83 4.92 16.85
CA ARG A 285 -24.26 4.67 16.57
C ARG A 285 -24.91 3.77 17.62
N GLU A 286 -24.17 2.81 18.18
CA GLU A 286 -24.63 1.92 19.25
C GLU A 286 -24.85 2.64 20.58
N LEU A 287 -24.20 3.79 20.79
CA LEU A 287 -24.35 4.61 21.98
C LEU A 287 -25.78 5.18 22.10
N LYS A 288 -26.25 5.37 23.33
CA LYS A 288 -27.60 5.93 23.62
C LYS A 288 -27.51 7.26 24.35
N GLY A 289 -28.57 8.05 24.24
CA GLY A 289 -28.76 9.30 24.99
C GLY A 289 -27.60 10.29 24.83
N LEU A 290 -27.17 10.89 25.92
CA LEU A 290 -26.13 11.93 25.96
C LEU A 290 -24.79 11.46 25.38
N LYS A 291 -24.40 10.19 25.61
CA LYS A 291 -23.14 9.65 25.08
C LYS A 291 -23.14 9.67 23.54
N ARG A 292 -24.25 9.30 22.91
CA ARG A 292 -24.39 9.37 21.45
C ARG A 292 -24.36 10.81 20.94
N ALA A 293 -25.08 11.70 21.58
CA ALA A 293 -25.08 13.11 21.21
C ALA A 293 -23.68 13.73 21.29
N LEU A 294 -22.93 13.43 22.37
CA LEU A 294 -21.56 13.87 22.57
C LEU A 294 -20.61 13.30 21.51
N PHE A 295 -20.74 12.01 21.18
CA PHE A 295 -19.93 11.37 20.15
C PHE A 295 -20.09 12.06 18.79
N PHE A 296 -21.33 12.23 18.30
CA PHE A 296 -21.58 12.85 17.00
C PHE A 296 -21.30 14.35 16.99
N TRP A 297 -21.45 15.03 18.14
CA TRP A 297 -21.00 16.41 18.28
C TRP A 297 -19.47 16.49 18.14
N SER A 298 -18.71 15.62 18.80
CA SER A 298 -17.25 15.56 18.67
C SER A 298 -16.82 15.23 17.24
N LEU A 299 -17.53 14.33 16.57
CA LEU A 299 -17.25 13.97 15.18
C LEU A 299 -17.45 15.17 14.25
N ARG A 300 -18.54 15.92 14.40
CA ARG A 300 -18.78 17.16 13.63
C ARG A 300 -17.70 18.22 13.89
N LEU A 301 -17.20 18.30 15.10
CA LEU A 301 -16.14 19.25 15.45
C LEU A 301 -14.86 19.01 14.60
N THR A 302 -14.59 17.76 14.18
CA THR A 302 -13.45 17.46 13.31
C THR A 302 -13.53 18.10 11.93
N GLU A 303 -14.74 18.49 11.46
CA GLU A 303 -14.94 19.13 10.16
C GLU A 303 -14.30 20.54 10.11
N GLU A 304 -14.14 21.19 11.27
CA GLU A 304 -13.49 22.49 11.42
C GLU A 304 -11.94 22.40 11.31
N TRP A 305 -11.38 21.19 11.40
CA TRP A 305 -9.94 21.00 11.53
C TRP A 305 -9.20 21.07 10.19
N TYR A 306 -8.03 21.69 10.22
CA TYR A 306 -7.03 21.72 9.15
C TYR A 306 -5.62 21.73 9.76
N PHE A 307 -4.59 21.45 8.98
CA PHE A 307 -3.20 21.49 9.47
C PHE A 307 -2.85 22.89 9.98
N GLY A 308 -2.38 22.98 11.23
CA GLY A 308 -2.12 24.24 11.91
C GLY A 308 -3.32 24.84 12.65
N TYR A 309 -4.48 24.19 12.61
CA TYR A 309 -5.66 24.62 13.37
C TYR A 309 -5.36 24.66 14.88
N ARG A 310 -5.62 25.82 15.50
CA ARG A 310 -5.47 26.04 16.94
C ARG A 310 -6.74 26.67 17.48
N PRO A 311 -7.59 25.92 18.18
CA PRO A 311 -8.80 26.47 18.76
C PRO A 311 -8.47 27.48 19.86
N LYS A 312 -9.25 28.58 19.94
CA LYS A 312 -9.09 29.66 20.93
C LYS A 312 -10.41 29.90 21.70
N GLY A 313 -10.29 30.48 22.89
CA GLY A 313 -11.45 30.87 23.70
C GLY A 313 -12.39 29.69 24.00
N LEU A 314 -13.69 29.91 23.88
CA LEU A 314 -14.72 28.88 24.10
C LEU A 314 -14.54 27.66 23.19
N ASN A 315 -14.00 27.86 21.99
CA ASN A 315 -13.74 26.76 21.08
C ASN A 315 -12.64 25.82 21.61
N ALA A 316 -11.61 26.36 22.27
CA ALA A 316 -10.60 25.53 22.95
C ALA A 316 -11.20 24.63 24.03
N LEU A 317 -12.22 25.13 24.77
CA LEU A 317 -12.93 24.33 25.78
C LEU A 317 -13.73 23.20 25.09
N ARG A 318 -14.44 23.50 23.98
CA ARG A 318 -15.16 22.48 23.20
C ARG A 318 -14.22 21.36 22.76
N TRP A 319 -13.08 21.69 22.20
CA TRP A 319 -12.06 20.74 21.77
C TRP A 319 -11.50 19.92 22.92
N LYS A 320 -11.25 20.54 24.07
CA LYS A 320 -10.77 19.84 25.29
C LYS A 320 -11.80 18.82 25.79
N ILE A 321 -13.09 19.14 25.77
CA ILE A 321 -14.16 18.23 26.15
C ILE A 321 -14.21 17.04 25.16
N ALA A 322 -14.19 17.30 23.85
CA ALA A 322 -14.19 16.27 22.81
C ALA A 322 -12.95 15.37 22.92
N ASP A 323 -11.80 15.95 23.16
CA ASP A 323 -10.54 15.22 23.34
C ASP A 323 -10.57 14.27 24.54
N THR A 324 -10.97 14.78 25.71
CA THR A 324 -11.00 13.99 26.93
C THR A 324 -12.03 12.87 26.90
N LEU A 325 -13.22 13.12 26.35
CA LEU A 325 -14.33 12.18 26.44
C LEU A 325 -14.46 11.24 25.24
N VAL A 326 -13.95 11.65 24.06
CA VAL A 326 -14.12 10.90 22.81
C VAL A 326 -12.80 10.57 22.14
N PHE A 327 -11.98 11.56 21.76
CA PHE A 327 -10.78 11.33 20.95
C PHE A 327 -9.71 10.52 21.67
N SER A 328 -9.56 10.68 22.97
CA SER A 328 -8.66 9.85 23.80
C SER A 328 -8.95 8.36 23.66
N LYS A 329 -10.24 7.96 23.52
CA LYS A 329 -10.64 6.56 23.32
C LYS A 329 -10.26 6.04 21.95
N TRP A 330 -10.30 6.90 20.92
CA TRP A 330 -9.87 6.53 19.57
C TRP A 330 -8.35 6.29 19.54
N ARG A 331 -7.58 7.17 20.21
CA ARG A 331 -6.13 6.96 20.36
C ARG A 331 -5.81 5.67 21.12
N GLN A 332 -6.53 5.39 22.22
CA GLN A 332 -6.37 4.15 22.99
C GLN A 332 -6.66 2.90 22.17
N ALA A 333 -7.62 2.95 21.24
CA ALA A 333 -7.92 1.84 20.33
C ALA A 333 -6.75 1.48 19.40
N LEU A 334 -5.86 2.44 19.13
CA LEU A 334 -4.63 2.28 18.37
C LEU A 334 -3.37 2.09 19.26
N GLY A 335 -3.55 1.80 20.55
CA GLY A 335 -2.46 1.60 21.49
C GLY A 335 -2.05 2.84 22.30
N GLY A 336 -2.56 4.02 21.96
CA GLY A 336 -2.39 5.26 22.72
C GLY A 336 -1.06 6.00 22.54
N GLU A 337 -0.11 5.45 21.79
CA GLU A 337 1.27 5.97 21.67
C GLU A 337 1.70 6.30 20.23
N VAL A 338 0.76 6.31 19.29
CA VAL A 338 1.07 6.57 17.87
C VAL A 338 1.64 7.96 17.67
N LYS A 339 2.87 8.04 17.17
CA LYS A 339 3.58 9.27 16.79
C LYS A 339 3.33 9.64 15.33
N ALA A 340 3.24 8.65 14.43
CA ALA A 340 2.81 8.87 13.06
C ALA A 340 2.31 7.57 12.39
N ILE A 341 1.32 7.73 11.51
CA ILE A 341 0.85 6.73 10.56
C ILE A 341 1.15 7.25 9.16
N ILE A 342 1.85 6.46 8.35
CA ILE A 342 2.12 6.81 6.96
C ILE A 342 1.18 6.00 6.07
N THR A 343 0.42 6.69 5.24
CA THR A 343 -0.50 6.06 4.28
C THR A 343 -0.12 6.41 2.85
N GLY A 344 -0.36 5.49 1.93
CA GLY A 344 -0.01 5.66 0.52
C GLY A 344 -0.61 4.56 -0.35
N ALA A 345 -0.08 4.40 -1.55
CA ALA A 345 -0.52 3.46 -2.60
C ALA A 345 -1.86 3.80 -3.27
N SER A 346 -2.71 4.60 -2.66
CA SER A 346 -3.94 5.18 -3.24
C SER A 346 -4.32 6.44 -2.48
N ALA A 347 -5.22 7.27 -3.05
CA ALA A 347 -5.69 8.50 -2.39
C ALA A 347 -6.48 8.19 -1.11
N CYS A 348 -6.18 8.92 -0.05
CA CYS A 348 -6.91 8.82 1.22
C CYS A 348 -8.06 9.84 1.26
N PRO A 349 -9.30 9.43 1.60
CA PRO A 349 -10.41 10.37 1.70
C PRO A 349 -10.11 11.50 2.69
N VAL A 350 -10.32 12.74 2.25
CA VAL A 350 -10.02 13.96 3.04
C VAL A 350 -10.73 13.93 4.40
N ARG A 351 -11.96 13.41 4.45
CA ARG A 351 -12.73 13.26 5.68
C ARG A 351 -12.01 12.35 6.68
N VAL A 352 -11.47 11.22 6.23
CA VAL A 352 -10.75 10.26 7.07
C VAL A 352 -9.48 10.89 7.60
N MET A 353 -8.65 11.46 6.71
CA MET A 353 -7.44 12.19 7.08
C MET A 353 -7.69 13.28 8.12
N ARG A 354 -8.71 14.09 7.89
CA ARG A 354 -9.11 15.19 8.78
C ARG A 354 -9.51 14.67 10.16
N THR A 355 -10.38 13.67 10.20
CA THR A 355 -10.91 13.12 11.47
C THR A 355 -9.80 12.53 12.34
N PHE A 356 -8.90 11.73 11.77
CA PHE A 356 -7.79 11.15 12.54
C PHE A 356 -6.84 12.22 13.07
N ASN A 357 -6.41 13.15 12.21
CA ASN A 357 -5.52 14.23 12.63
C ASN A 357 -6.16 15.15 13.68
N ALA A 358 -7.45 15.48 13.52
CA ALA A 358 -8.23 16.24 14.49
C ALA A 358 -8.30 15.54 15.86
N ALA A 359 -8.39 14.21 15.86
CA ALA A 359 -8.38 13.40 17.08
C ALA A 359 -6.98 13.20 17.69
N GLY A 360 -5.95 13.86 17.15
CA GLY A 360 -4.57 13.72 17.62
C GLY A 360 -3.92 12.40 17.23
N ILE A 361 -4.38 11.77 16.15
CA ILE A 361 -3.78 10.60 15.52
C ILE A 361 -3.10 11.08 14.23
N PRO A 362 -1.77 11.29 14.23
CA PRO A 362 -1.08 11.92 13.11
C PRO A 362 -1.00 10.96 11.91
N VAL A 363 -1.81 11.19 10.88
CA VAL A 363 -1.76 10.47 9.60
C VAL A 363 -1.13 11.37 8.55
N ARG A 364 -0.18 10.84 7.78
CA ARG A 364 0.49 11.53 6.68
C ARG A 364 0.37 10.71 5.40
N GLU A 365 -0.11 11.35 4.37
CA GLU A 365 -0.25 10.75 3.05
C GLU A 365 0.99 11.02 2.23
N GLY A 366 1.50 9.98 1.55
CA GLY A 366 2.58 10.06 0.59
C GLY A 366 2.19 9.50 -0.76
N TYR A 367 2.91 9.92 -1.79
CA TYR A 367 2.77 9.45 -3.16
C TYR A 367 4.08 8.86 -3.66
N GLY A 368 3.92 7.81 -4.43
CA GLY A 368 5.01 7.16 -5.11
C GLY A 368 4.58 5.90 -5.84
N MET A 369 5.57 5.25 -6.43
CA MET A 369 5.37 4.03 -7.22
C MET A 369 6.62 3.16 -7.15
N THR A 370 6.49 1.90 -7.53
CA THR A 370 7.61 0.94 -7.49
C THR A 370 8.80 1.45 -8.32
N GLU A 371 8.51 2.05 -9.46
CA GLU A 371 9.50 2.61 -10.39
C GLU A 371 10.26 3.83 -9.83
N ALA A 372 9.87 4.33 -8.63
CA ALA A 372 10.54 5.44 -7.93
C ALA A 372 11.06 5.07 -6.51
N ALA A 373 11.08 3.79 -6.14
CA ALA A 373 11.72 3.13 -4.99
C ALA A 373 11.34 3.56 -3.54
N PRO A 374 10.11 3.76 -3.10
CA PRO A 374 8.89 4.09 -3.84
C PRO A 374 8.53 5.58 -3.84
N ALA A 375 9.01 6.40 -2.86
CA ALA A 375 8.41 7.68 -2.53
C ALA A 375 8.91 8.85 -3.39
N ILE A 376 7.99 9.70 -3.80
CA ILE A 376 8.20 10.93 -4.57
C ILE A 376 7.90 12.15 -3.69
N SER A 377 6.78 12.09 -2.94
CA SER A 377 6.34 13.17 -2.05
C SER A 377 5.67 12.61 -0.81
N ILE A 378 5.63 13.41 0.27
CA ILE A 378 4.94 13.07 1.51
C ILE A 378 4.56 14.33 2.28
N ASN A 379 3.36 14.36 2.85
CA ASN A 379 2.94 15.36 3.83
C ASN A 379 3.86 15.32 5.07
N ARG A 380 4.39 16.47 5.47
CA ARG A 380 5.34 16.61 6.58
C ARG A 380 4.63 16.55 7.94
N MET A 381 5.41 16.36 9.00
CA MET A 381 4.88 16.39 10.36
C MET A 381 4.53 17.81 10.82
N GLU A 382 5.32 18.79 10.42
CA GLU A 382 5.03 20.20 10.70
C GLU A 382 3.79 20.70 9.94
N PRO A 383 2.94 21.54 10.56
CA PRO A 383 1.68 22.01 9.96
C PRO A 383 1.83 22.71 8.61
N GLN A 384 2.92 23.46 8.41
CA GLN A 384 3.19 24.19 7.16
C GLN A 384 3.66 23.27 6.03
N GLY A 385 4.00 22.03 6.35
CA GLY A 385 4.45 21.01 5.42
C GLY A 385 3.39 19.97 5.05
N ALA A 386 2.13 20.18 5.46
CA ALA A 386 1.02 19.27 5.17
C ALA A 386 -0.22 20.02 4.68
N SER A 387 -0.95 19.42 3.75
CA SER A 387 -2.20 19.94 3.22
C SER A 387 -3.17 18.80 2.92
N LEU A 388 -4.42 18.94 3.39
CA LEU A 388 -5.47 17.94 3.16
C LEU A 388 -5.81 17.83 1.66
N GLY A 389 -5.94 16.61 1.17
CA GLY A 389 -6.25 16.33 -0.23
C GLY A 389 -5.07 16.49 -1.18
N THR A 390 -3.84 16.56 -0.63
CA THR A 390 -2.59 16.55 -1.37
C THR A 390 -1.67 15.44 -0.85
N VAL A 391 -0.71 15.04 -1.67
CA VAL A 391 0.32 14.07 -1.28
C VAL A 391 1.59 14.72 -0.72
N GLY A 392 1.51 16.00 -0.38
CA GLY A 392 2.59 16.75 0.27
C GLY A 392 3.60 17.37 -0.70
N PRO A 393 4.62 18.03 -0.13
CA PRO A 393 5.76 18.53 -0.89
C PRO A 393 6.68 17.38 -1.32
N LEU A 394 7.45 17.58 -2.38
CA LEU A 394 8.44 16.63 -2.86
C LEU A 394 9.47 16.27 -1.80
N LEU A 395 10.01 15.06 -1.88
CA LEU A 395 11.21 14.69 -1.12
C LEU A 395 12.41 15.55 -1.60
N GLU A 396 13.36 15.74 -0.71
CA GLU A 396 14.61 16.43 -1.05
C GLU A 396 15.36 15.65 -2.13
N GLY A 397 15.80 16.32 -3.19
CA GLY A 397 16.45 15.69 -4.35
C GLY A 397 15.49 15.08 -5.37
N VAL A 398 14.18 15.27 -5.21
CA VAL A 398 13.18 14.93 -6.22
C VAL A 398 12.75 16.19 -6.98
N GLU A 399 12.72 16.11 -8.29
CA GLU A 399 12.19 17.13 -9.19
C GLU A 399 10.96 16.58 -9.93
N VAL A 400 9.97 17.44 -10.14
CA VAL A 400 8.74 17.10 -10.85
C VAL A 400 8.43 18.17 -11.90
N ILE A 401 8.15 17.71 -13.12
CA ILE A 401 7.54 18.50 -14.21
C ILE A 401 6.11 17.99 -14.38
N LEU A 402 5.17 18.90 -14.53
CA LEU A 402 3.82 18.58 -14.97
C LEU A 402 3.75 18.87 -16.49
N GLU A 403 3.76 17.81 -17.29
CA GLU A 403 3.70 17.90 -18.75
C GLU A 403 2.22 18.07 -19.18
N PRO A 404 1.84 19.26 -19.70
CA PRO A 404 0.46 19.53 -20.07
C PRO A 404 0.04 18.74 -21.31
N SER A 405 -1.24 18.44 -21.41
CA SER A 405 -1.87 17.84 -22.60
C SER A 405 -3.28 18.40 -22.75
N GLU A 406 -3.82 18.37 -23.97
CA GLU A 406 -5.23 18.73 -24.24
C GLU A 406 -6.23 17.77 -23.54
N GLU A 407 -5.74 16.60 -23.10
CA GLU A 407 -6.51 15.60 -22.37
C GLU A 407 -6.77 16.01 -20.90
N PHE A 408 -5.99 16.96 -20.36
CA PHE A 408 -6.02 17.35 -18.95
C PHE A 408 -6.72 18.69 -18.74
N ARG A 409 -7.15 18.93 -17.51
CA ARG A 409 -7.71 20.23 -17.14
C ARG A 409 -6.62 21.32 -17.11
N PRO A 410 -6.98 22.59 -17.30
CA PRO A 410 -6.02 23.67 -17.15
C PRO A 410 -5.28 23.62 -15.81
N GLY A 411 -3.95 23.64 -15.84
CA GLY A 411 -3.09 23.55 -14.66
C GLY A 411 -2.75 22.13 -14.21
N GLU A 412 -3.27 21.11 -14.87
CA GLU A 412 -2.87 19.72 -14.70
C GLU A 412 -1.84 19.29 -15.74
N GLY A 413 -1.09 18.24 -15.42
CA GLY A 413 -0.12 17.63 -16.34
C GLY A 413 0.26 16.22 -15.92
N GLU A 414 0.79 15.43 -16.86
CA GLU A 414 1.44 14.16 -16.53
C GLU A 414 2.65 14.43 -15.65
N ILE A 415 2.75 13.68 -14.54
CA ILE A 415 3.83 13.81 -13.58
C ILE A 415 5.07 13.13 -14.14
N LEU A 416 6.08 13.93 -14.51
CA LEU A 416 7.42 13.45 -14.84
C LEU A 416 8.33 13.64 -13.63
N VAL A 417 9.07 12.59 -13.26
CA VAL A 417 9.90 12.58 -12.05
C VAL A 417 11.36 12.37 -12.40
N LYS A 418 12.21 13.24 -11.89
CA LYS A 418 13.66 13.05 -11.84
C LYS A 418 14.07 12.84 -10.39
N SER A 419 14.72 11.72 -10.09
CA SER A 419 15.13 11.35 -8.73
C SER A 419 16.18 10.25 -8.75
N PRO A 420 17.11 10.22 -7.78
CA PRO A 420 17.97 9.06 -7.57
C PRO A 420 17.20 7.77 -7.24
N GLY A 421 15.93 7.89 -6.80
CA GLY A 421 15.04 6.75 -6.57
C GLY A 421 14.48 6.10 -7.83
N VAL A 422 14.65 6.70 -9.03
CA VAL A 422 14.10 6.15 -10.27
C VAL A 422 14.79 4.83 -10.65
N MET A 423 13.99 3.80 -10.91
CA MET A 423 14.43 2.43 -11.28
C MET A 423 15.46 2.40 -12.41
N VAL A 424 16.21 1.33 -12.53
CA VAL A 424 17.07 1.07 -13.70
C VAL A 424 16.23 0.92 -14.98
N GLY A 425 15.16 0.14 -14.89
CA GLY A 425 14.23 -0.17 -15.96
C GLY A 425 13.44 -1.43 -15.66
N TYR A 426 12.71 -1.92 -16.65
CA TYR A 426 12.00 -3.21 -16.57
C TYR A 426 12.91 -4.34 -17.05
N TYR A 427 13.01 -5.39 -16.24
CA TYR A 427 13.85 -6.55 -16.48
C TYR A 427 13.46 -7.24 -17.81
N LYS A 428 14.45 -7.47 -18.68
CA LYS A 428 14.28 -8.04 -20.04
C LYS A 428 13.25 -7.31 -20.93
N GLN A 429 12.82 -6.09 -20.58
CA GLN A 429 11.81 -5.34 -21.34
C GLN A 429 12.30 -3.90 -21.67
N PRO A 430 13.35 -3.76 -22.50
CA PRO A 430 13.92 -2.44 -22.83
C PRO A 430 12.93 -1.53 -23.56
N GLU A 431 12.07 -2.08 -24.40
CA GLU A 431 11.03 -1.32 -25.12
C GLU A 431 10.04 -0.68 -24.13
N LYS A 432 9.58 -1.47 -23.13
CA LYS A 432 8.70 -0.97 -22.08
C LYS A 432 9.40 0.06 -21.18
N THR A 433 10.69 -0.09 -20.99
CA THR A 433 11.49 0.91 -20.28
C THR A 433 11.52 2.23 -21.07
N ALA A 434 11.73 2.18 -22.38
CA ALA A 434 11.75 3.35 -23.25
C ALA A 434 10.37 4.07 -23.33
N GLU A 435 9.26 3.36 -23.11
CA GLU A 435 7.93 3.98 -23.04
C GLU A 435 7.78 4.94 -21.83
N VAL A 436 8.48 4.68 -20.73
CA VAL A 436 8.32 5.43 -19.47
C VAL A 436 9.52 6.25 -19.08
N ILE A 437 10.71 5.96 -19.61
CA ILE A 437 11.91 6.75 -19.38
C ILE A 437 12.07 7.74 -20.54
N ARG A 438 12.11 9.02 -20.20
CA ARG A 438 12.29 10.12 -21.17
C ARG A 438 13.58 10.88 -20.87
N TYR A 439 14.17 11.46 -21.88
CA TYR A 439 15.33 12.34 -21.75
C TYR A 439 14.95 13.77 -22.12
N ILE A 440 15.02 14.68 -21.14
CA ILE A 440 14.72 16.11 -21.31
C ILE A 440 16.01 16.86 -20.99
N ASN A 441 16.54 17.61 -21.93
CA ASN A 441 17.81 18.33 -21.83
C ASN A 441 18.99 17.44 -21.37
N GLY A 442 19.01 16.17 -21.81
CA GLY A 442 20.03 15.20 -21.43
C GLY A 442 19.83 14.53 -20.05
N GLU A 443 18.84 14.96 -19.28
CA GLU A 443 18.50 14.40 -17.97
C GLU A 443 17.42 13.32 -18.08
N ARG A 444 17.51 12.31 -17.21
CA ARG A 444 16.65 11.13 -17.21
C ARG A 444 15.41 11.35 -16.32
N TRP A 445 14.23 11.24 -16.92
CA TRP A 445 12.93 11.43 -16.27
C TRP A 445 12.06 10.19 -16.39
N LEU A 446 11.32 9.88 -15.32
CA LEU A 446 10.29 8.84 -15.30
C LEU A 446 8.93 9.48 -15.58
N ALA A 447 8.26 9.08 -16.65
CA ALA A 447 6.86 9.37 -16.91
C ALA A 447 6.00 8.41 -16.07
N THR A 448 5.33 8.93 -15.06
CA THR A 448 4.63 8.09 -14.07
C THR A 448 3.31 7.53 -14.60
N GLY A 449 2.74 8.16 -15.61
CA GLY A 449 1.38 7.88 -16.08
C GLY A 449 0.29 8.40 -15.13
N ASP A 450 0.66 9.07 -14.04
CA ASP A 450 -0.27 9.76 -13.15
C ASP A 450 -0.38 11.24 -13.55
N VAL A 451 -1.55 11.83 -13.41
CA VAL A 451 -1.84 13.24 -13.66
C VAL A 451 -1.90 13.98 -12.35
N GLY A 452 -1.32 15.16 -12.30
CA GLY A 452 -1.31 15.97 -11.09
C GLY A 452 -1.38 17.46 -11.34
N ALA A 453 -1.54 18.19 -10.23
CA ALA A 453 -1.55 19.64 -10.17
C ALA A 453 -0.73 20.14 -8.98
N TRP A 454 -0.22 21.37 -9.08
CA TRP A 454 0.35 22.06 -7.94
C TRP A 454 -0.74 22.79 -7.16
N VAL A 455 -0.74 22.63 -5.86
CA VAL A 455 -1.57 23.38 -4.92
C VAL A 455 -0.68 24.26 -4.08
N GLU A 456 -0.99 25.56 -4.02
CA GLU A 456 -0.29 26.48 -3.13
C GLU A 456 -0.77 26.28 -1.69
N GLY A 457 0.18 26.15 -0.79
CA GLY A 457 -0.06 26.04 0.64
C GLY A 457 0.48 27.25 1.40
N PRO A 458 0.52 27.17 2.73
CA PRO A 458 1.04 28.24 3.58
C PRO A 458 2.46 28.64 3.18
N GLN A 459 2.75 29.95 3.18
CA GLN A 459 4.06 30.53 2.88
C GLN A 459 4.57 30.26 1.45
N GLY A 460 3.65 30.05 0.48
CA GLY A 460 4.00 29.79 -0.92
C GLY A 460 4.60 28.41 -1.19
N ARG A 461 4.57 27.48 -0.23
CA ARG A 461 5.03 26.11 -0.41
C ARG A 461 4.10 25.39 -1.38
N LYS A 462 4.67 24.70 -2.37
CA LYS A 462 3.91 23.92 -3.35
C LYS A 462 3.69 22.50 -2.83
N PHE A 463 2.48 22.02 -2.97
CA PHE A 463 2.04 20.66 -2.66
C PHE A 463 1.63 19.96 -3.94
N LEU A 464 2.07 18.72 -4.12
CA LEU A 464 1.62 17.90 -5.23
C LEU A 464 0.24 17.31 -4.89
N LYS A 465 -0.69 17.40 -5.83
CA LYS A 465 -2.00 16.76 -5.79
C LYS A 465 -2.11 15.82 -6.97
N ILE A 466 -2.44 14.56 -6.72
CA ILE A 466 -2.75 13.60 -7.78
C ILE A 466 -4.21 13.79 -8.14
N THR A 467 -4.50 13.95 -9.41
CA THR A 467 -5.87 14.19 -9.90
C THR A 467 -6.45 13.01 -10.64
N ASP A 468 -5.62 12.23 -11.37
CA ASP A 468 -6.05 10.99 -12.03
C ASP A 468 -4.86 10.16 -12.54
N ARG A 469 -5.18 9.13 -13.32
CA ARG A 469 -4.23 8.37 -14.14
C ARG A 469 -4.49 8.58 -15.61
N ARG A 470 -3.46 8.89 -16.37
CA ARG A 470 -3.58 9.15 -17.82
C ARG A 470 -4.28 8.02 -18.57
N LYS A 471 -3.92 6.75 -18.26
CA LYS A 471 -4.52 5.56 -18.90
C LYS A 471 -5.95 5.23 -18.44
N GLU A 472 -6.42 5.88 -17.38
CA GLU A 472 -7.77 5.68 -16.83
C GLU A 472 -8.73 6.80 -17.24
N LEU A 473 -8.22 7.87 -17.88
CA LEU A 473 -9.07 8.94 -18.41
C LEU A 473 -10.06 8.36 -19.41
N ILE A 474 -11.32 8.67 -19.20
CA ILE A 474 -12.43 8.28 -20.06
C ILE A 474 -12.56 9.33 -21.16
N LYS A 475 -12.50 8.90 -22.42
CA LYS A 475 -12.82 9.75 -23.57
C LYS A 475 -14.22 9.40 -24.07
N THR A 476 -15.17 10.27 -23.81
CA THR A 476 -16.55 10.04 -24.29
C THR A 476 -16.63 10.13 -25.82
N SER A 477 -17.64 9.52 -26.44
CA SER A 477 -17.89 9.58 -27.88
C SER A 477 -18.10 11.03 -28.40
N GLN A 478 -18.32 11.99 -27.50
CA GLN A 478 -18.39 13.42 -27.81
C GLN A 478 -17.00 14.10 -27.78
N GLY A 479 -15.94 13.34 -27.58
CA GLY A 479 -14.55 13.85 -27.52
C GLY A 479 -14.21 14.58 -26.22
N LYS A 480 -15.02 14.46 -25.15
CA LYS A 480 -14.73 15.06 -23.84
C LYS A 480 -14.01 14.06 -22.96
N TYR A 481 -12.93 14.54 -22.31
CA TYR A 481 -12.20 13.75 -21.31
C TYR A 481 -12.84 13.92 -19.93
N VAL A 482 -12.99 12.82 -19.22
CA VAL A 482 -13.51 12.74 -17.87
C VAL A 482 -12.54 11.95 -17.00
N ALA A 483 -12.15 12.53 -15.89
CA ALA A 483 -11.34 11.90 -14.85
C ALA A 483 -12.25 11.03 -13.95
N PRO A 484 -12.15 9.68 -13.96
CA PRO A 484 -13.01 8.83 -13.15
C PRO A 484 -12.68 8.87 -11.66
N ALA A 485 -11.40 9.00 -11.30
CA ALA A 485 -10.96 8.89 -9.91
C ALA A 485 -11.61 9.91 -8.95
N PRO A 486 -11.77 11.20 -9.28
CA PRO A 486 -12.48 12.16 -8.44
C PRO A 486 -13.95 11.81 -8.22
N LEU A 487 -14.63 11.30 -9.24
CA LEU A 487 -16.03 10.87 -9.15
C LEU A 487 -16.19 9.64 -8.26
N GLU A 488 -15.32 8.64 -8.44
CA GLU A 488 -15.27 7.42 -7.64
C GLU A 488 -14.94 7.72 -6.17
N ALA A 489 -14.02 8.67 -5.93
CA ALA A 489 -13.69 9.13 -4.59
C ALA A 489 -14.90 9.80 -3.92
N ALA A 490 -15.58 10.71 -4.63
CA ALA A 490 -16.77 11.37 -4.12
C ALA A 490 -17.93 10.41 -3.81
N LEU A 491 -18.11 9.36 -4.65
CA LEU A 491 -19.07 8.29 -4.37
C LEU A 491 -18.72 7.53 -3.09
N LYS A 492 -17.47 7.12 -2.93
CA LYS A 492 -16.98 6.34 -1.78
C LYS A 492 -16.92 7.15 -0.48
N GLU A 493 -16.94 8.47 -0.52
CA GLU A 493 -17.09 9.29 0.69
C GLU A 493 -18.47 9.12 1.36
N HIS A 494 -19.47 8.60 0.64
CA HIS A 494 -20.79 8.42 1.21
C HIS A 494 -20.96 7.03 1.83
N PHE A 495 -21.53 6.99 3.06
CA PHE A 495 -21.67 5.76 3.87
C PHE A 495 -22.49 4.61 3.22
N LEU A 496 -23.24 4.89 2.15
CA LEU A 496 -23.98 3.89 1.39
C LEU A 496 -23.16 3.20 0.31
N VAL A 497 -21.94 3.68 0.02
CA VAL A 497 -21.11 3.17 -1.08
C VAL A 497 -19.88 2.49 -0.54
N GLU A 498 -19.72 1.22 -0.85
CA GLU A 498 -18.54 0.42 -0.50
C GLU A 498 -17.47 0.50 -1.60
N GLN A 499 -17.89 0.29 -2.85
CA GLN A 499 -17.01 0.37 -4.02
C GLN A 499 -17.76 1.04 -5.18
N ALA A 500 -17.02 1.71 -6.05
CA ALA A 500 -17.58 2.33 -7.23
C ALA A 500 -16.58 2.34 -8.37
N MET A 501 -17.07 2.19 -9.60
CA MET A 501 -16.31 2.36 -10.84
C MET A 501 -17.11 3.19 -11.82
N VAL A 502 -16.52 4.26 -12.33
CA VAL A 502 -17.08 5.10 -13.39
C VAL A 502 -16.70 4.52 -14.75
N VAL A 503 -17.66 4.45 -15.65
CA VAL A 503 -17.56 3.88 -17.00
C VAL A 503 -18.06 4.89 -18.01
N GLY A 504 -17.47 4.94 -19.21
CA GLY A 504 -17.93 5.88 -20.24
C GLY A 504 -17.03 6.01 -21.47
N ASP A 505 -15.95 5.21 -21.55
CA ASP A 505 -15.01 5.28 -22.66
C ASP A 505 -15.70 4.90 -23.98
N ASP A 506 -15.55 5.76 -24.98
CA ASP A 506 -16.26 5.70 -26.28
C ASP A 506 -17.80 5.72 -26.18
N LEU A 507 -18.38 6.02 -25.02
CA LEU A 507 -19.81 6.07 -24.78
C LEU A 507 -20.33 7.52 -24.69
N ARG A 508 -21.65 7.72 -24.83
CA ARG A 508 -22.26 9.05 -24.93
C ARG A 508 -22.08 9.92 -23.69
N TYR A 509 -21.98 9.30 -22.51
CA TYR A 509 -21.86 9.94 -21.19
C TYR A 509 -21.28 8.95 -20.19
N VAL A 510 -20.86 9.43 -19.04
CA VAL A 510 -20.36 8.57 -17.97
C VAL A 510 -21.48 8.01 -17.11
N THR A 511 -21.31 6.76 -16.70
CA THR A 511 -22.19 6.01 -15.80
C THR A 511 -21.40 5.43 -14.65
N ALA A 512 -22.04 4.84 -13.64
CA ALA A 512 -21.37 4.23 -12.52
C ALA A 512 -21.89 2.83 -12.19
N LEU A 513 -21.00 1.91 -11.95
CA LEU A 513 -21.24 0.68 -11.21
C LEU A 513 -20.98 0.96 -9.73
N ILE A 514 -21.94 0.69 -8.87
CA ILE A 514 -21.86 0.99 -7.43
C ILE A 514 -22.12 -0.30 -6.65
N VAL A 515 -21.18 -0.67 -5.80
CA VAL A 515 -21.37 -1.73 -4.81
C VAL A 515 -21.78 -1.06 -3.49
N PRO A 516 -23.00 -1.29 -3.02
CA PRO A 516 -23.48 -0.73 -1.77
C PRO A 516 -22.74 -1.22 -0.54
N SER A 517 -22.58 -0.36 0.46
CA SER A 517 -22.25 -0.81 1.81
C SER A 517 -23.49 -1.50 2.40
N VAL A 518 -23.41 -2.80 2.58
CA VAL A 518 -24.53 -3.61 3.09
C VAL A 518 -24.98 -3.12 4.47
N GLU A 519 -24.02 -2.85 5.34
CA GLU A 519 -24.30 -2.33 6.67
C GLU A 519 -24.90 -0.91 6.62
N GLY A 520 -24.32 -0.02 5.80
CA GLY A 520 -24.83 1.33 5.60
C GLY A 520 -26.26 1.34 5.06
N LEU A 521 -26.56 0.47 4.09
CA LEU A 521 -27.87 0.35 3.49
C LEU A 521 -28.89 -0.24 4.47
N ARG A 522 -28.52 -1.30 5.21
CA ARG A 522 -29.37 -1.92 6.23
C ARG A 522 -29.77 -0.90 7.30
N ASN A 523 -28.79 -0.19 7.85
CA ASN A 523 -29.01 0.87 8.84
C ASN A 523 -29.91 2.00 8.30
N TRP A 524 -29.82 2.31 7.02
CA TRP A 524 -30.68 3.31 6.39
C TRP A 524 -32.11 2.78 6.26
N CYS A 525 -32.31 1.55 5.79
CA CYS A 525 -33.63 0.91 5.65
C CYS A 525 -34.35 0.81 7.00
N GLU A 526 -33.68 0.35 8.06
CA GLU A 526 -34.24 0.27 9.42
C GLU A 526 -34.77 1.61 9.92
N ARG A 527 -34.05 2.70 9.66
CA ARG A 527 -34.49 4.06 10.05
C ARG A 527 -35.68 4.57 9.29
N HIS A 528 -35.93 4.04 8.10
CA HIS A 528 -37.04 4.45 7.25
C HIS A 528 -38.18 3.42 7.25
N GLY A 529 -38.13 2.42 8.14
CA GLY A 529 -39.19 1.43 8.29
C GLY A 529 -39.29 0.47 7.09
N ILE A 530 -38.22 0.31 6.31
CA ILE A 530 -38.14 -0.60 5.15
C ILE A 530 -37.67 -1.96 5.65
N PRO A 531 -38.49 -3.03 5.58
CA PRO A 531 -38.07 -4.36 5.99
C PRO A 531 -36.90 -4.86 5.15
N TRP A 532 -35.91 -5.44 5.82
CA TRP A 532 -34.75 -5.99 5.13
C TRP A 532 -35.01 -7.43 4.68
N THR A 533 -34.73 -7.68 3.40
CA THR A 533 -34.74 -9.01 2.77
C THR A 533 -33.33 -9.36 2.26
N GLU A 534 -33.25 -10.07 1.16
CA GLU A 534 -32.01 -10.36 0.46
C GLU A 534 -31.46 -9.08 -0.19
N LEU A 535 -30.13 -8.89 -0.17
CA LEU A 535 -29.50 -7.69 -0.74
C LEU A 535 -29.92 -7.46 -2.20
N SER A 536 -29.90 -8.53 -3.00
CA SER A 536 -30.30 -8.47 -4.41
C SER A 536 -31.69 -7.90 -4.62
N GLU A 537 -32.66 -8.24 -3.76
CA GLU A 537 -34.02 -7.71 -3.82
C GLU A 537 -34.06 -6.25 -3.36
N MET A 538 -33.34 -5.93 -2.26
CA MET A 538 -33.27 -4.58 -1.73
C MET A 538 -32.76 -3.57 -2.75
N LEU A 539 -31.81 -3.97 -3.61
CA LEU A 539 -31.23 -3.09 -4.62
C LEU A 539 -32.24 -2.67 -5.72
N HIS A 540 -33.33 -3.42 -5.90
CA HIS A 540 -34.37 -3.12 -6.87
C HIS A 540 -35.54 -2.31 -6.28
N LEU A 541 -35.59 -2.10 -4.95
CA LEU A 541 -36.64 -1.32 -4.32
C LEU A 541 -36.62 0.14 -4.80
N PRO A 542 -37.77 0.72 -5.16
CA PRO A 542 -37.85 2.10 -5.62
C PRO A 542 -37.28 3.10 -4.62
N GLU A 543 -37.48 2.88 -3.31
CA GLU A 543 -36.99 3.72 -2.23
C GLU A 543 -35.47 3.71 -2.18
N VAL A 544 -34.84 2.53 -2.38
CA VAL A 544 -33.40 2.38 -2.41
C VAL A 544 -32.84 3.05 -3.65
N GLN A 545 -33.42 2.76 -4.84
CA GLN A 545 -32.99 3.40 -6.10
C GLN A 545 -33.08 4.93 -5.98
N ARG A 546 -34.19 5.46 -5.50
CA ARG A 546 -34.38 6.90 -5.29
C ARG A 546 -33.35 7.49 -4.33
N ARG A 547 -32.95 6.75 -3.29
CA ARG A 547 -31.92 7.18 -2.34
C ARG A 547 -30.55 7.36 -3.02
N TYR A 548 -30.17 6.45 -3.93
CA TYR A 548 -28.94 6.58 -4.69
C TYR A 548 -29.02 7.66 -5.78
N GLU A 549 -30.17 7.88 -6.40
CA GLU A 549 -30.40 9.03 -7.31
C GLU A 549 -30.12 10.36 -6.59
N MET A 550 -30.71 10.57 -5.41
CA MET A 550 -30.45 11.76 -4.60
C MET A 550 -28.97 11.91 -4.20
N LEU A 551 -28.28 10.79 -3.96
CA LEU A 551 -26.86 10.81 -3.69
C LEU A 551 -26.09 11.30 -4.92
N LEU A 552 -26.38 10.76 -6.09
CA LEU A 552 -25.77 11.17 -7.36
C LEU A 552 -26.05 12.63 -7.71
N GLU A 553 -27.26 13.12 -7.53
CA GLU A 553 -27.61 14.54 -7.73
C GLU A 553 -26.69 15.45 -6.90
N ARG A 554 -26.49 15.10 -5.61
CA ARG A 554 -25.62 15.84 -4.70
C ARG A 554 -24.14 15.79 -5.11
N ILE A 555 -23.66 14.64 -5.57
CA ILE A 555 -22.27 14.48 -6.04
C ILE A 555 -22.09 15.25 -7.34
N ASN A 556 -22.97 15.05 -8.30
CA ASN A 556 -22.91 15.69 -9.61
C ASN A 556 -22.90 17.23 -9.55
N ALA A 557 -23.50 17.83 -8.52
CA ALA A 557 -23.46 19.28 -8.31
C ALA A 557 -22.04 19.84 -8.13
N GLN A 558 -21.06 19.00 -7.83
CA GLN A 558 -19.65 19.38 -7.62
C GLN A 558 -18.82 19.26 -8.91
N PHE A 559 -19.39 18.71 -9.99
CA PHE A 559 -18.68 18.39 -11.23
C PHE A 559 -19.28 19.10 -12.43
N ALA A 560 -18.46 19.33 -13.45
CA ALA A 560 -18.90 19.92 -14.71
C ALA A 560 -19.93 19.03 -15.42
N ARG A 561 -20.81 19.64 -16.24
CA ARG A 561 -21.96 18.93 -16.85
C ARG A 561 -21.58 17.67 -17.64
N HIS A 562 -20.44 17.68 -18.31
CA HIS A 562 -19.95 16.53 -19.10
C HIS A 562 -19.31 15.43 -18.23
N GLU A 563 -18.91 15.74 -17.00
CA GLU A 563 -18.34 14.80 -16.03
C GLU A 563 -19.40 14.11 -15.18
N GLN A 564 -20.64 14.63 -15.18
CA GLN A 564 -21.72 14.13 -14.34
C GLN A 564 -22.15 12.72 -14.72
N ILE A 565 -22.24 11.86 -13.71
CA ILE A 565 -22.75 10.49 -13.85
C ILE A 565 -24.25 10.56 -14.18
N LYS A 566 -24.65 10.05 -15.33
CA LYS A 566 -26.03 10.13 -15.82
C LYS A 566 -26.90 8.96 -15.38
N ARG A 567 -26.32 7.79 -15.22
CA ARG A 567 -27.02 6.56 -14.79
C ARG A 567 -26.10 5.72 -13.92
N PHE A 568 -26.66 4.82 -13.17
CA PHE A 568 -25.92 3.89 -12.33
C PHE A 568 -26.58 2.53 -12.26
N THR A 569 -25.82 1.52 -11.86
CA THR A 569 -26.31 0.19 -11.51
C THR A 569 -25.76 -0.19 -10.15
N LEU A 570 -26.64 -0.66 -9.24
CA LEU A 570 -26.25 -1.22 -7.95
C LEU A 570 -25.90 -2.70 -8.12
N LEU A 571 -24.75 -3.11 -7.60
CA LEU A 571 -24.25 -4.48 -7.70
C LEU A 571 -24.30 -5.17 -6.32
N PRO A 572 -24.79 -6.43 -6.25
CA PRO A 572 -24.93 -7.12 -4.96
C PRO A 572 -23.62 -7.73 -4.42
N HIS A 573 -22.58 -7.84 -5.24
CA HIS A 573 -21.34 -8.53 -4.88
C HIS A 573 -20.18 -7.58 -4.76
N LEU A 574 -19.40 -7.72 -3.68
CA LEU A 574 -18.13 -7.04 -3.50
C LEU A 574 -17.12 -7.49 -4.56
N TRP A 575 -16.30 -6.57 -5.00
CA TRP A 575 -15.10 -6.87 -5.78
C TRP A 575 -13.98 -7.30 -4.86
N GLU A 576 -13.28 -8.34 -5.25
CA GLU A 576 -12.28 -9.01 -4.41
C GLU A 576 -10.93 -9.10 -5.11
N PRO A 577 -9.81 -9.12 -4.35
CA PRO A 577 -8.47 -9.32 -4.90
C PRO A 577 -8.16 -10.79 -5.20
N ILE A 578 -8.96 -11.73 -4.67
CA ILE A 578 -8.83 -13.18 -4.84
C ILE A 578 -10.21 -13.76 -5.09
N LYS A 579 -10.30 -14.69 -6.03
CA LYS A 579 -11.50 -15.50 -6.29
C LYS A 579 -11.26 -16.94 -5.88
N ALA A 580 -12.20 -17.50 -5.10
CA ALA A 580 -12.12 -18.87 -4.62
C ALA A 580 -12.18 -19.90 -5.76
N ASP A 581 -12.83 -19.55 -6.87
CA ASP A 581 -12.98 -20.39 -8.07
C ASP A 581 -11.78 -20.28 -9.05
N GLY A 582 -10.75 -19.51 -8.71
CA GLY A 582 -9.57 -19.30 -9.54
C GLY A 582 -9.79 -18.39 -10.76
N SER A 583 -10.97 -17.78 -10.92
CA SER A 583 -11.24 -16.79 -11.96
C SER A 583 -10.47 -15.49 -11.72
N GLU A 584 -10.39 -14.65 -12.77
CA GLU A 584 -9.69 -13.37 -12.65
C GLU A 584 -10.42 -12.42 -11.68
N ALA A 585 -9.72 -11.98 -10.64
CA ALA A 585 -10.27 -11.11 -9.61
C ALA A 585 -10.46 -9.68 -10.12
N GLU A 586 -11.45 -8.96 -9.62
CA GLU A 586 -11.77 -7.57 -9.99
C GLU A 586 -10.78 -6.55 -9.43
N LEU A 587 -10.07 -6.90 -8.37
CA LEU A 587 -9.06 -6.04 -7.76
C LEU A 587 -7.66 -6.60 -7.96
N THR A 588 -6.68 -5.71 -7.94
CA THR A 588 -5.27 -6.10 -7.78
C THR A 588 -5.00 -6.53 -6.34
N PRO A 589 -3.85 -7.19 -6.04
CA PRO A 589 -3.44 -7.47 -4.66
C PRO A 589 -3.36 -6.22 -3.77
N THR A 590 -3.17 -5.05 -4.36
CA THR A 590 -3.15 -3.76 -3.67
C THR A 590 -4.51 -3.05 -3.68
N LEU A 591 -5.59 -3.79 -3.93
CA LEU A 591 -6.99 -3.33 -3.92
C LEU A 591 -7.33 -2.25 -4.96
N LYS A 592 -6.55 -2.13 -6.04
CA LYS A 592 -6.87 -1.26 -7.18
C LYS A 592 -7.82 -1.95 -8.15
N LEU A 593 -8.72 -1.20 -8.78
CA LEU A 593 -9.67 -1.72 -9.76
C LEU A 593 -8.95 -2.29 -11.00
N LYS A 594 -9.26 -3.51 -11.37
CA LYS A 594 -8.95 -4.08 -12.69
C LYS A 594 -10.10 -3.73 -13.63
N ARG A 595 -10.13 -2.51 -14.14
CA ARG A 595 -11.26 -1.97 -14.93
C ARG A 595 -11.67 -2.89 -16.06
N ARG A 596 -10.72 -3.47 -16.82
CA ARG A 596 -11.00 -4.41 -17.91
C ARG A 596 -11.82 -5.60 -17.42
N VAL A 597 -11.44 -6.22 -16.32
CA VAL A 597 -12.12 -7.39 -15.74
C VAL A 597 -13.54 -7.03 -15.32
N ILE A 598 -13.69 -5.90 -14.64
CA ILE A 598 -15.00 -5.41 -14.19
C ILE A 598 -15.90 -5.10 -15.39
N MET A 599 -15.38 -4.43 -16.42
CA MET A 599 -16.13 -4.10 -17.63
C MET A 599 -16.58 -5.36 -18.40
N GLU A 600 -15.73 -6.38 -18.50
CA GLU A 600 -16.07 -7.66 -19.14
C GLU A 600 -17.14 -8.40 -18.34
N LYS A 601 -16.99 -8.47 -17.03
CA LYS A 601 -17.91 -9.17 -16.13
C LYS A 601 -19.30 -8.55 -16.09
N TYR A 602 -19.37 -7.22 -16.03
CA TYR A 602 -20.63 -6.46 -15.91
C TYR A 602 -21.05 -5.78 -17.22
N ARG A 603 -20.64 -6.38 -18.35
CA ARG A 603 -20.96 -5.83 -19.70
C ARG A 603 -22.46 -5.62 -19.90
N ARG A 604 -23.30 -6.56 -19.47
CA ARG A 604 -24.76 -6.48 -19.63
C ARG A 604 -25.36 -5.32 -18.85
N GLU A 605 -24.94 -5.14 -17.62
CA GLU A 605 -25.35 -4.06 -16.74
C GLU A 605 -24.90 -2.70 -17.28
N ILE A 606 -23.69 -2.63 -17.83
CA ILE A 606 -23.17 -1.42 -18.47
C ILE A 606 -24.01 -1.10 -19.71
N GLU A 607 -24.20 -2.05 -20.63
CA GLU A 607 -25.01 -1.85 -21.82
C GLU A 607 -26.45 -1.42 -21.50
N ALA A 608 -27.05 -1.99 -20.46
CA ALA A 608 -28.40 -1.61 -20.01
C ALA A 608 -28.52 -0.14 -19.62
N MET A 609 -27.46 0.46 -19.05
CA MET A 609 -27.45 1.88 -18.72
C MET A 609 -27.46 2.81 -19.95
N TYR A 610 -27.13 2.30 -21.15
CA TYR A 610 -27.11 3.07 -22.41
C TYR A 610 -28.25 2.72 -23.36
N ARG A 611 -28.98 1.63 -23.10
CA ARG A 611 -30.24 1.34 -23.81
C ARG A 611 -31.31 2.29 -23.29
N GLN A 612 -31.94 3.01 -24.20
CA GLN A 612 -33.15 3.80 -23.86
C GLN A 612 -34.37 2.93 -23.94
#